data_c125bc6486cbe1a15f2ec7d5ee2248b2
#
_entry.id   c125bc6486cbe1a15f2ec7d5ee2248b2
#
_cell.length_a   1.000
_cell.length_b   1.000
_cell.length_c   1.000
_cell.angle_alpha   90.00
_cell.angle_beta   90.00
_cell.angle_gamma   90.00
#
_symmetry.space_group_name_H-M   'P 1'
#
loop_
_entity.id
_entity.type
_entity.pdbx_description
1 polymer ?
#
loop_
_entity_poly.entity_id
_entity_poly.type
_entity_poly.pdbx_seq_one_letter_code
_entity_poly.pdbx_strand_id
1 'polypeptide(L)'
;MVPEIKKILYATDFSHNSTYAFSYAIDMAQKRDAQIVILHAIEPIPPQIMARLEMYDNQGVLRRARINGGNEDIELIKNRVKEFCKKREAQIGSPCVERISKIVVSFGHPVDEILKTADEERCDVIILGNHGKGFLSHTFLGSVSGGVLQRTRKPVFMIPLPSEKDAVDLGEM
;
A
#
# COMPACT_ATOMS: atom_id res chain seq x y z
N MET A 1 10.72 -26.98 11.50
CA MET A 1 11.12 -25.60 11.86
C MET A 1 9.99 -24.68 11.43
N VAL A 2 9.47 -23.84 12.29
CA VAL A 2 8.46 -22.85 11.92
C VAL A 2 9.18 -21.66 11.31
N PRO A 3 8.82 -21.20 10.09
CA PRO A 3 9.44 -20.03 9.49
C PRO A 3 9.25 -18.80 10.37
N GLU A 4 10.32 -18.04 10.56
CA GLU A 4 10.29 -16.80 11.34
C GLU A 4 9.89 -15.64 10.43
N ILE A 5 8.95 -14.81 10.87
CA ILE A 5 8.58 -13.58 10.18
C ILE A 5 9.33 -12.42 10.84
N LYS A 6 10.32 -11.89 10.15
CA LYS A 6 11.13 -10.75 10.60
C LYS A 6 10.91 -9.50 9.75
N LYS A 7 10.39 -9.66 8.54
CA LYS A 7 10.16 -8.55 7.63
C LYS A 7 8.83 -8.71 6.88
N ILE A 8 7.99 -7.71 6.99
CA ILE A 8 6.64 -7.67 6.45
C ILE A 8 6.61 -6.68 5.30
N LEU A 9 6.10 -7.07 4.13
CA LEU A 9 5.70 -6.10 3.11
C LEU A 9 4.23 -5.75 3.33
N TYR A 10 3.93 -4.49 3.57
CA TYR A 10 2.59 -3.95 3.56
C TYR A 10 2.39 -3.11 2.30
N ALA A 11 1.47 -3.55 1.42
CA ALA A 11 1.12 -2.83 0.20
C ALA A 11 -0.17 -2.04 0.40
N THR A 12 -0.14 -0.76 0.02
CA THR A 12 -1.25 0.18 0.21
C THR A 12 -1.58 0.95 -1.06
N ASP A 13 -2.87 1.14 -1.31
CA ASP A 13 -3.42 2.07 -2.31
C ASP A 13 -4.08 3.30 -1.66
N PHE A 14 -3.89 3.47 -0.34
CA PHE A 14 -4.53 4.48 0.51
C PHE A 14 -6.06 4.40 0.57
N SER A 15 -6.65 3.30 0.16
CA SER A 15 -8.07 3.05 0.38
C SER A 15 -8.35 2.76 1.86
N HIS A 16 -9.61 2.91 2.26
CA HIS A 16 -10.05 2.59 3.61
C HIS A 16 -9.70 1.14 4.01
N ASN A 17 -9.85 0.20 3.07
CA ASN A 17 -9.52 -1.19 3.29
C ASN A 17 -8.02 -1.42 3.50
N SER A 18 -7.18 -0.75 2.72
CA SER A 18 -5.73 -0.85 2.92
C SER A 18 -5.31 -0.24 4.26
N THR A 19 -5.96 0.83 4.68
CA THR A 19 -5.76 1.44 6.02
C THR A 19 -6.07 0.46 7.15
N TYR A 20 -7.17 -0.28 7.03
CA TYR A 20 -7.52 -1.31 7.98
C TYR A 20 -6.49 -2.45 8.00
N ALA A 21 -6.02 -2.87 6.82
CA ALA A 21 -4.97 -3.88 6.70
C ALA A 21 -3.66 -3.47 7.39
N PHE A 22 -3.36 -2.17 7.45
CA PHE A 22 -2.18 -1.67 8.17
C PHE A 22 -2.19 -1.99 9.66
N SER A 23 -3.36 -1.99 10.30
CA SER A 23 -3.48 -2.37 11.71
C SER A 23 -3.03 -3.80 11.97
N TYR A 24 -3.30 -4.71 11.04
CA TYR A 24 -2.82 -6.10 11.12
C TYR A 24 -1.31 -6.20 10.89
N ALA A 25 -0.76 -5.37 9.99
CA ALA A 25 0.69 -5.33 9.79
C ALA A 25 1.42 -4.86 11.05
N ILE A 26 0.89 -3.86 11.74
CA ILE A 26 1.43 -3.35 13.02
C ILE A 26 1.35 -4.44 14.10
N ASP A 27 0.17 -5.05 14.29
CA ASP A 27 -0.02 -6.10 15.30
C ASP A 27 0.94 -7.28 15.08
N MET A 28 1.07 -7.72 13.83
CA MET A 28 2.01 -8.78 13.48
C MET A 28 3.46 -8.37 13.74
N ALA A 29 3.85 -7.15 13.35
CA ALA A 29 5.20 -6.64 13.57
C ALA A 29 5.55 -6.57 15.06
N GLN A 30 4.62 -6.15 15.89
CA GLN A 30 4.81 -6.09 17.35
C GLN A 30 4.96 -7.48 17.96
N LYS A 31 4.05 -8.41 17.63
CA LYS A 31 4.04 -9.77 18.18
C LYS A 31 5.24 -10.62 17.74
N ARG A 32 5.80 -10.33 16.56
CA ARG A 32 6.89 -11.11 15.95
C ARG A 32 8.25 -10.43 16.06
N ASP A 33 8.31 -9.23 16.61
CA ASP A 33 9.50 -8.38 16.60
C ASP A 33 10.04 -8.21 15.16
N ALA A 34 9.13 -7.89 14.25
CA ALA A 34 9.38 -7.75 12.82
C ALA A 34 9.39 -6.29 12.38
N GLN A 35 10.02 -6.03 11.24
CA GLN A 35 10.04 -4.74 10.58
C GLN A 35 9.01 -4.70 9.45
N ILE A 36 8.52 -3.49 9.14
CA ILE A 36 7.56 -3.25 8.07
C ILE A 36 8.24 -2.46 6.94
N VAL A 37 8.11 -2.96 5.73
CA VAL A 37 8.35 -2.21 4.49
C VAL A 37 6.98 -1.82 3.96
N ILE A 38 6.76 -0.52 3.75
CA ILE A 38 5.51 -0.01 3.16
C ILE A 38 5.75 0.22 1.68
N LEU A 39 4.87 -0.31 0.84
CA LEU A 39 4.90 -0.09 -0.61
C LEU A 39 3.61 0.60 -1.07
N HIS A 40 3.78 1.68 -1.81
CA HIS A 40 2.74 2.28 -2.66
C HIS A 40 3.15 2.18 -4.12
N ALA A 41 2.40 1.42 -4.91
CA ALA A 41 2.61 1.31 -6.34
C ALA A 41 1.69 2.26 -7.09
N ILE A 42 2.27 3.09 -7.94
CA ILE A 42 1.56 4.04 -8.80
C ILE A 42 1.49 3.45 -10.20
N GLU A 43 0.29 3.14 -10.65
CA GLU A 43 0.09 2.67 -12.01
C GLU A 43 0.25 3.80 -13.00
N PRO A 44 1.16 3.70 -13.99
CA PRO A 44 1.35 4.75 -14.97
C PRO A 44 0.12 4.91 -15.84
N ILE A 45 -0.25 6.16 -16.09
CA ILE A 45 -1.35 6.47 -17.01
C ILE A 45 -0.95 6.02 -18.43
N PRO A 46 -1.79 5.22 -19.11
CA PRO A 46 -1.49 4.79 -20.49
C PRO A 46 -1.19 5.98 -21.41
N PRO A 47 -0.19 5.87 -22.30
CA PRO A 47 0.23 6.98 -23.16
C PRO A 47 -0.92 7.59 -23.98
N GLN A 48 -1.87 6.77 -24.42
CA GLN A 48 -3.03 7.22 -25.20
C GLN A 48 -3.96 8.12 -24.37
N ILE A 49 -4.16 7.77 -23.09
CA ILE A 49 -4.97 8.57 -22.16
C ILE A 49 -4.22 9.86 -21.82
N MET A 50 -2.92 9.75 -21.57
CA MET A 50 -2.08 10.91 -21.29
C MET A 50 -2.10 11.90 -22.44
N ALA A 51 -1.94 11.45 -23.70
CA ALA A 51 -2.00 12.31 -24.88
C ALA A 51 -3.34 13.03 -25.00
N ARG A 52 -4.46 12.36 -24.69
CA ARG A 52 -5.79 13.00 -24.67
C ARG A 52 -5.92 14.05 -23.58
N LEU A 53 -5.42 13.78 -22.39
CA LEU A 53 -5.43 14.74 -21.27
C LEU A 53 -4.57 15.96 -21.58
N GLU A 54 -3.40 15.78 -22.21
CA GLU A 54 -2.52 16.87 -22.64
C GLU A 54 -3.18 17.79 -23.68
N MET A 55 -4.09 17.28 -24.52
CA MET A 55 -4.85 18.10 -25.48
C MET A 55 -5.81 19.09 -24.80
N TYR A 56 -6.28 18.78 -23.59
CA TYR A 56 -7.16 19.63 -22.80
C TYR A 56 -6.41 20.45 -21.73
N ASP A 57 -5.10 20.24 -21.61
CA ASP A 57 -4.25 20.92 -20.61
C ASP A 57 -3.82 22.33 -21.10
N ASN A 58 -4.77 23.25 -21.15
CA ASN A 58 -4.54 24.63 -21.60
C ASN A 58 -3.52 25.40 -20.74
N GLN A 59 -3.19 24.92 -19.54
CA GLN A 59 -2.27 25.56 -18.60
C GLN A 59 -0.92 24.82 -18.48
N GLY A 60 -0.72 23.72 -19.18
CA GLY A 60 0.50 22.90 -19.12
C GLY A 60 0.77 22.28 -17.74
N VAL A 61 -0.29 22.12 -16.91
CA VAL A 61 -0.18 21.58 -15.56
C VAL A 61 0.25 20.12 -15.60
N LEU A 62 -0.38 19.31 -16.47
CA LEU A 62 -0.06 17.90 -16.65
C LEU A 62 1.34 17.70 -17.22
N ARG A 63 1.72 18.58 -18.17
CA ARG A 63 3.06 18.56 -18.75
C ARG A 63 4.13 18.89 -17.71
N ARG A 64 3.87 19.84 -16.82
CA ARG A 64 4.77 20.19 -15.71
C ARG A 64 4.83 19.06 -14.68
N ALA A 65 3.70 18.47 -14.33
CA ALA A 65 3.63 17.31 -13.44
C ALA A 65 4.45 16.13 -14.01
N ARG A 66 4.39 15.89 -15.32
CA ARG A 66 5.20 14.84 -15.98
C ARG A 66 6.69 15.13 -15.94
N ILE A 67 7.10 16.41 -16.09
CA ILE A 67 8.52 16.81 -16.10
C ILE A 67 9.10 16.86 -14.69
N ASN A 68 8.32 17.33 -13.71
CA ASN A 68 8.74 17.48 -12.32
C ASN A 68 8.31 16.31 -11.41
N GLY A 69 7.43 15.44 -11.90
CA GLY A 69 6.56 14.55 -11.14
C GLY A 69 7.17 13.26 -10.63
N GLY A 70 8.48 13.18 -10.47
CA GLY A 70 9.05 11.99 -9.85
C GLY A 70 9.35 12.17 -8.36
N ASN A 71 10.09 13.20 -7.99
CA ASN A 71 10.65 13.29 -6.65
C ASN A 71 9.76 14.03 -5.65
N GLU A 72 9.05 15.09 -6.06
CA GLU A 72 8.17 15.84 -5.16
C GLU A 72 6.94 15.01 -4.77
N ASP A 73 6.36 14.26 -5.72
CA ASP A 73 5.23 13.37 -5.46
C ASP A 73 5.62 12.21 -4.54
N ILE A 74 6.81 11.65 -4.71
CA ILE A 74 7.34 10.58 -3.86
C ILE A 74 7.50 11.06 -2.41
N GLU A 75 8.11 12.21 -2.19
CA GLU A 75 8.29 12.77 -0.86
C GLU A 75 6.95 13.16 -0.21
N LEU A 76 6.00 13.68 -0.98
CA LEU A 76 4.65 13.96 -0.52
C LEU A 76 3.95 12.68 -0.05
N ILE A 77 4.03 11.60 -0.82
CA ILE A 77 3.46 10.30 -0.49
C ILE A 77 4.13 9.73 0.76
N LYS A 78 5.45 9.77 0.85
CA LYS A 78 6.18 9.33 2.04
C LYS A 78 5.78 10.11 3.29
N ASN A 79 5.58 11.41 3.16
CA ASN A 79 5.13 12.24 4.28
C ASN A 79 3.69 11.89 4.70
N ARG A 80 2.79 11.65 3.75
CA ARG A 80 1.44 11.15 4.05
C ARG A 80 1.47 9.82 4.82
N VAL A 81 2.30 8.90 4.39
CA VAL A 81 2.47 7.61 5.10
C VAL A 81 2.98 7.83 6.52
N LYS A 82 3.98 8.69 6.70
CA LYS A 82 4.51 9.02 8.03
C LYS A 82 3.45 9.65 8.95
N GLU A 83 2.68 10.60 8.44
CA GLU A 83 1.58 11.23 9.17
C GLU A 83 0.48 10.23 9.56
N PHE A 84 0.13 9.35 8.62
CA PHE A 84 -0.80 8.26 8.89
C PHE A 84 -0.30 7.34 10.01
N CYS A 85 0.97 6.93 9.95
CA CYS A 85 1.56 6.10 11.00
C CYS A 85 1.52 6.79 12.37
N LYS A 86 1.86 8.08 12.44
CA LYS A 86 1.78 8.86 13.69
C LYS A 86 0.35 8.93 14.25
N LYS A 87 -0.65 9.16 13.39
CA LYS A 87 -2.06 9.16 13.80
C LYS A 87 -2.47 7.80 14.36
N ARG A 88 -2.04 6.72 13.71
CA ARG A 88 -2.32 5.36 14.18
C ARG A 88 -1.61 5.05 15.50
N GLU A 89 -0.38 5.47 15.65
CA GLU A 89 0.37 5.36 16.89
C GLU A 89 -0.37 6.00 18.08
N ALA A 90 -0.90 7.20 17.87
CA ALA A 90 -1.69 7.90 18.87
C ALA A 90 -3.01 7.18 19.22
N GLN A 91 -3.64 6.52 18.26
CA GLN A 91 -4.89 5.76 18.46
C GLN A 91 -4.67 4.41 19.14
N ILE A 92 -3.62 3.71 18.77
CA ILE A 92 -3.32 2.34 19.27
C ILE A 92 -2.54 2.39 20.59
N GLY A 93 -1.90 3.54 20.90
CA GLY A 93 -1.08 3.70 22.10
C GLY A 93 0.22 2.88 22.06
N SER A 94 0.69 2.53 20.86
CA SER A 94 1.84 1.66 20.68
C SER A 94 2.74 2.18 19.55
N PRO A 95 4.06 2.23 19.74
CA PRO A 95 4.99 2.76 18.76
C PRO A 95 5.00 1.88 17.50
N CYS A 96 4.52 2.42 16.37
CA CYS A 96 4.52 1.72 15.10
C CYS A 96 5.54 2.32 14.11
N VAL A 97 5.88 3.60 14.26
CA VAL A 97 6.82 4.29 13.36
C VAL A 97 8.21 3.65 13.44
N GLU A 98 8.63 3.22 14.60
CA GLU A 98 9.93 2.55 14.82
C GLU A 98 10.03 1.19 14.11
N ARG A 99 8.89 0.57 13.81
CA ARG A 99 8.83 -0.71 13.08
C ARG A 99 8.91 -0.54 11.57
N ILE A 100 8.75 0.69 11.06
CA ILE A 100 8.82 0.96 9.62
C ILE A 100 10.29 1.12 9.23
N SER A 101 10.84 0.09 8.58
CA SER A 101 12.22 0.12 8.12
C SER A 101 12.39 0.88 6.80
N LYS A 102 11.35 0.90 5.94
CA LYS A 102 11.41 1.53 4.62
C LYS A 102 10.02 1.89 4.10
N ILE A 103 9.95 2.99 3.35
CA ILE A 103 8.80 3.37 2.54
C ILE A 103 9.25 3.40 1.09
N VAL A 104 8.62 2.57 0.27
CA VAL A 104 8.88 2.43 -1.17
C VAL A 104 7.70 3.00 -1.94
N VAL A 105 7.98 3.90 -2.86
CA VAL A 105 7.01 4.36 -3.87
C VAL A 105 7.57 3.94 -5.22
N SER A 106 6.82 3.16 -5.96
CA SER A 106 7.24 2.63 -7.26
C SER A 106 6.22 2.95 -8.35
N PHE A 107 6.69 3.03 -9.59
CA PHE A 107 5.85 3.24 -10.77
C PHE A 107 5.81 1.96 -11.57
N GLY A 108 4.63 1.37 -11.72
CA GLY A 108 4.46 0.12 -12.45
C GLY A 108 3.13 -0.55 -12.14
N HIS A 109 2.93 -1.72 -12.74
CA HIS A 109 1.74 -2.51 -12.45
C HIS A 109 1.80 -3.02 -10.99
N PRO A 110 0.77 -2.77 -10.17
CA PRO A 110 0.84 -3.02 -8.72
C PRO A 110 1.25 -4.44 -8.34
N VAL A 111 0.77 -5.46 -9.05
CA VAL A 111 1.14 -6.86 -8.77
C VAL A 111 2.64 -7.07 -8.97
N ASP A 112 3.21 -6.56 -10.06
CA ASP A 112 4.63 -6.73 -10.38
C ASP A 112 5.49 -6.01 -9.35
N GLU A 113 5.12 -4.79 -8.97
CA GLU A 113 5.85 -4.00 -7.99
C GLU A 113 5.77 -4.61 -6.58
N ILE A 114 4.63 -5.19 -6.20
CA ILE A 114 4.49 -5.91 -4.92
C ILE A 114 5.43 -7.13 -4.89
N LEU A 115 5.40 -7.96 -5.92
CA LEU A 115 6.23 -9.17 -5.97
C LEU A 115 7.72 -8.83 -6.01
N LYS A 116 8.10 -7.87 -6.84
CA LYS A 116 9.47 -7.36 -6.95
C LYS A 116 9.97 -6.80 -5.62
N THR A 117 9.21 -5.90 -4.99
CA THR A 117 9.61 -5.30 -3.72
C THR A 117 9.70 -6.34 -2.61
N ALA A 118 8.77 -7.31 -2.57
CA ALA A 118 8.81 -8.39 -1.60
C ALA A 118 10.11 -9.21 -1.68
N ASP A 119 10.61 -9.42 -2.89
CA ASP A 119 11.85 -10.18 -3.13
C ASP A 119 13.09 -9.32 -2.88
N GLU A 120 13.16 -8.12 -3.43
CA GLU A 120 14.29 -7.19 -3.26
C GLU A 120 14.54 -6.83 -1.79
N GLU A 121 13.46 -6.58 -1.06
CA GLU A 121 13.52 -6.27 0.37
C GLU A 121 13.59 -7.53 1.26
N ARG A 122 13.55 -8.71 0.68
CA ARG A 122 13.58 -10.00 1.39
C ARG A 122 12.51 -10.10 2.46
N CYS A 123 11.29 -9.68 2.12
CA CYS A 123 10.16 -9.79 3.03
C CYS A 123 9.73 -11.26 3.18
N ASP A 124 9.32 -11.65 4.38
CA ASP A 124 8.90 -13.00 4.71
C ASP A 124 7.42 -13.23 4.45
N VAL A 125 6.63 -12.15 4.46
CA VAL A 125 5.19 -12.17 4.28
C VAL A 125 4.72 -10.89 3.60
N ILE A 126 3.62 -10.99 2.84
CA ILE A 126 2.94 -9.85 2.20
C ILE A 126 1.60 -9.65 2.91
N ILE A 127 1.29 -8.41 3.27
CA ILE A 127 -0.01 -8.00 3.83
C ILE A 127 -0.64 -6.97 2.90
N LEU A 128 -1.89 -7.21 2.51
CA LEU A 128 -2.67 -6.29 1.67
C LEU A 128 -4.17 -6.41 1.98
N GLY A 129 -4.90 -5.35 1.64
CA GLY A 129 -6.36 -5.38 1.67
C GLY A 129 -6.91 -6.27 0.56
N ASN A 130 -8.04 -6.90 0.81
CA ASN A 130 -8.70 -7.76 -0.17
C ASN A 130 -9.22 -6.97 -1.40
N HIS A 131 -9.64 -5.72 -1.18
CA HIS A 131 -10.18 -4.82 -2.19
C HIS A 131 -9.50 -3.47 -2.12
N GLY A 132 -9.35 -2.81 -3.27
CA GLY A 132 -8.85 -1.44 -3.37
C GLY A 132 -9.94 -0.42 -3.72
N LYS A 133 -9.53 0.71 -4.26
CA LYS A 133 -10.43 1.78 -4.72
C LYS A 133 -11.38 1.28 -5.81
N GLY A 134 -12.68 1.57 -5.67
CA GLY A 134 -13.68 1.33 -6.72
C GLY A 134 -14.42 0.01 -6.67
N PHE A 135 -14.43 -0.68 -5.54
CA PHE A 135 -15.09 -1.97 -5.41
C PHE A 135 -16.54 -1.89 -4.89
N LEU A 136 -17.46 -2.58 -5.58
CA LEU A 136 -18.90 -2.56 -5.30
C LEU A 136 -19.53 -3.90 -4.82
N SER A 137 -18.74 -4.97 -4.66
CA SER A 137 -19.29 -6.28 -4.32
C SER A 137 -18.41 -7.04 -3.32
N HIS A 138 -19.02 -7.58 -2.28
CA HIS A 138 -18.38 -8.33 -1.20
C HIS A 138 -17.89 -9.75 -1.58
N THR A 139 -18.08 -10.16 -2.84
CA THR A 139 -17.97 -11.56 -3.25
C THR A 139 -16.70 -11.91 -4.04
N PHE A 140 -15.93 -10.92 -4.52
CA PHE A 140 -14.78 -11.18 -5.38
C PHE A 140 -13.47 -10.64 -4.80
N LEU A 141 -12.42 -11.37 -5.09
CA LEU A 141 -11.04 -10.97 -4.83
C LEU A 141 -10.67 -9.78 -5.73
N GLY A 142 -10.07 -8.75 -5.17
CA GLY A 142 -9.56 -7.62 -5.96
C GLY A 142 -8.53 -8.07 -7.00
N SER A 143 -8.43 -7.35 -8.11
CA SER A 143 -7.51 -7.70 -9.21
C SER A 143 -6.04 -7.79 -8.75
N VAL A 144 -5.60 -6.85 -7.91
CA VAL A 144 -4.25 -6.84 -7.35
C VAL A 144 -4.07 -8.00 -6.36
N SER A 145 -5.00 -8.18 -5.43
CA SER A 145 -4.94 -9.25 -4.43
C SER A 145 -4.93 -10.63 -5.09
N GLY A 146 -5.80 -10.84 -6.08
CA GLY A 146 -5.85 -12.06 -6.87
C GLY A 146 -4.56 -12.31 -7.65
N GLY A 147 -4.04 -11.28 -8.31
CA GLY A 147 -2.80 -11.37 -9.07
C GLY A 147 -1.58 -11.69 -8.20
N VAL A 148 -1.50 -11.09 -7.01
CA VAL A 148 -0.43 -11.41 -6.04
C VAL A 148 -0.54 -12.86 -5.58
N LEU A 149 -1.72 -13.33 -5.16
CA LEU A 149 -1.93 -14.70 -4.71
C LEU A 149 -1.55 -15.76 -5.75
N GLN A 150 -1.87 -15.52 -7.02
CA GLN A 150 -1.59 -16.47 -8.09
C GLN A 150 -0.09 -16.58 -8.41
N ARG A 151 0.68 -15.54 -8.14
CA ARG A 151 2.07 -15.44 -8.62
C ARG A 151 3.12 -15.48 -7.53
N THR A 152 2.75 -15.20 -6.28
CA THR A 152 3.70 -15.18 -5.16
C THR A 152 4.07 -16.58 -4.69
N ARG A 153 5.28 -16.71 -4.16
CA ARG A 153 5.73 -17.90 -3.40
C ARG A 153 5.84 -17.59 -1.90
N LYS A 154 5.50 -16.36 -1.51
CA LYS A 154 5.52 -15.92 -0.10
C LYS A 154 4.14 -16.07 0.52
N PRO A 155 4.04 -16.31 1.83
CA PRO A 155 2.78 -16.20 2.55
C PRO A 155 2.12 -14.84 2.32
N VAL A 156 0.79 -14.83 2.18
CA VAL A 156 0.01 -13.60 1.99
C VAL A 156 -1.09 -13.56 3.05
N PHE A 157 -1.16 -12.44 3.76
CA PHE A 157 -2.29 -12.10 4.60
C PHE A 157 -3.18 -11.12 3.85
N MET A 158 -4.33 -11.61 3.44
CA MET A 158 -5.36 -10.76 2.84
C MET A 158 -6.37 -10.36 3.90
N ILE A 159 -6.50 -9.06 4.09
CA ILE A 159 -7.41 -8.51 5.09
C ILE A 159 -8.70 -8.10 4.37
N PRO A 160 -9.84 -8.71 4.74
CA PRO A 160 -11.15 -8.36 4.18
C PRO A 160 -11.57 -6.96 4.64
N LEU A 161 -12.57 -6.38 3.97
CA LEU A 161 -13.21 -5.16 4.45
C LEU A 161 -13.71 -5.37 5.90
N PRO A 162 -13.53 -4.37 6.77
CA PRO A 162 -14.09 -4.45 8.11
C PRO A 162 -15.61 -4.58 8.03
N SER A 163 -16.20 -5.30 8.99
CA SER A 163 -17.65 -5.33 9.13
C SER A 163 -18.14 -3.93 9.53
N GLU A 164 -19.44 -3.64 9.31
CA GLU A 164 -20.03 -2.36 9.73
C GLU A 164 -19.81 -2.05 11.22
N LYS A 165 -19.65 -3.09 12.05
CA LYS A 165 -19.38 -2.95 13.48
C LYS A 165 -17.95 -2.50 13.76
N ASP A 166 -17.00 -2.83 12.90
CA ASP A 166 -15.57 -2.50 13.04
C ASP A 166 -15.21 -1.20 12.33
N ALA A 167 -16.12 -0.67 11.50
CA ALA A 167 -15.87 0.50 10.66
C ALA A 167 -15.87 1.84 11.43
N VAL A 168 -16.37 1.85 12.66
CA VAL A 168 -16.61 3.10 13.44
C VAL A 168 -15.33 3.81 13.87
N ASP A 169 -14.16 3.18 13.78
CA ASP A 169 -12.91 3.71 14.38
C ASP A 169 -11.76 3.94 13.39
N LEU A 170 -12.03 3.82 12.08
CA LEU A 170 -11.02 3.95 11.06
C LEU A 170 -11.03 5.37 10.47
N GLY A 171 -10.26 6.27 11.07
CA GLY A 171 -10.11 7.63 10.53
C GLY A 171 -9.69 7.63 9.06
N GLU A 172 -10.29 8.52 8.27
CA GLU A 172 -9.91 8.74 6.86
C GLU A 172 -8.44 9.18 6.75
N MET A 173 -7.74 8.67 5.72
CA MET A 173 -6.42 9.15 5.30
C MET A 173 -6.51 10.45 4.52
#